data_0b5e4afd0522aed4b286deba7caa9d66
#
_entry.id   0b5e4afd0522aed4b286deba7caa9d66
#
_cell.length_a   1.000
_cell.length_b   1.000
_cell.length_c   1.000
_cell.angle_alpha   90.00
_cell.angle_beta   90.00
_cell.angle_gamma   90.00
#
_symmetry.space_group_name_H-M   'P 1'
#
loop_
_entity.id
_entity.type
_entity.pdbx_description
1 polymer ?
#
loop_
_entity_poly.entity_id
_entity_poly.type
_entity_poly.pdbx_seq_one_letter_code
_entity_poly.pdbx_strand_id
1 'polypeptide(L)'
;MFKIIIILLISLLNLPRATPCAALYGQCGGKEWTGSTQCCSGSTCTFGNDYYSQCLPSSDSSSSSSPTTIKTTQSPSVAVDDSRQHGVTTRYWDCCKASCGWGGKASVTNPVKTCARDGFTSVDVNAQSGCNGGSAYMCSNQQPWNVSSSLSYGYAAAYITNQRESDWCCACYSLLFTSGPVIGKELIVQVTNTGGDLGKNHFDLQMPGGGVGLFDGCSSQFIGSYSWGDRYGGVRTRSDCDKLPASIRAGCFWRFDWFKNADNPSMSFKKVTCPPALTANTQCIRK
;
A
#
# COMPACT_ATOMS: atom_id res chain seq x y z
N MET A 1 57.32 44.41 -13.67
CA MET A 1 56.17 43.87 -14.40
C MET A 1 55.30 43.16 -13.38
N PHE A 2 54.29 43.79 -12.81
CA PHE A 2 53.32 43.18 -11.90
C PHE A 2 52.09 42.73 -12.71
N LYS A 3 51.81 41.42 -12.72
CA LYS A 3 50.57 40.87 -13.29
C LYS A 3 49.51 40.92 -12.25
N ILE A 4 48.47 41.74 -12.47
CA ILE A 4 47.24 41.80 -11.68
C ILE A 4 46.36 40.66 -12.14
N ILE A 5 46.08 39.68 -11.24
CA ILE A 5 45.11 38.61 -11.48
C ILE A 5 43.76 39.10 -10.96
N ILE A 6 42.82 39.36 -11.89
CA ILE A 6 41.44 39.72 -11.57
C ILE A 6 40.72 38.40 -11.31
N ILE A 7 40.34 38.14 -10.05
CA ILE A 7 39.47 37.04 -9.67
C ILE A 7 38.03 37.51 -9.86
N LEU A 8 37.37 37.01 -10.91
CA LEU A 8 35.92 37.15 -11.10
C LEU A 8 35.21 36.25 -10.09
N LEU A 9 34.61 36.83 -9.04
CA LEU A 9 33.65 36.19 -8.16
C LEU A 9 32.34 36.03 -8.93
N ILE A 10 32.08 34.80 -9.44
CA ILE A 10 30.76 34.42 -9.98
C ILE A 10 29.86 34.17 -8.77
N SER A 11 29.03 35.15 -8.44
CA SER A 11 27.94 35.02 -7.47
C SER A 11 26.88 34.09 -8.07
N LEU A 12 26.84 32.83 -7.65
CA LEU A 12 25.75 31.90 -7.97
C LEU A 12 24.49 32.38 -7.24
N LEU A 13 23.62 33.06 -7.97
CA LEU A 13 22.27 33.39 -7.54
C LEU A 13 21.54 32.04 -7.29
N ASN A 14 21.38 31.70 -6.01
CA ASN A 14 20.46 30.66 -5.57
C ASN A 14 19.01 31.13 -5.84
N LEU A 15 18.51 30.90 -7.04
CA LEU A 15 17.08 31.02 -7.30
C LEU A 15 16.35 29.95 -6.48
N PRO A 16 15.34 30.32 -5.69
CA PRO A 16 14.55 29.32 -4.99
C PRO A 16 13.93 28.35 -6.03
N ARG A 17 14.33 27.09 -5.98
CA ARG A 17 13.67 26.04 -6.76
C ARG A 17 12.25 25.98 -6.27
N ALA A 18 11.29 26.36 -7.11
CA ALA A 18 9.87 26.12 -6.83
C ALA A 18 9.71 24.62 -6.52
N THR A 19 9.22 24.29 -5.33
CA THR A 19 8.89 22.93 -4.96
C THR A 19 7.80 22.46 -5.94
N PRO A 20 8.03 21.38 -6.71
CA PRO A 20 7.03 20.90 -7.65
C PRO A 20 5.74 20.56 -6.88
N CYS A 21 4.59 20.93 -7.44
CA CYS A 21 3.30 20.54 -6.86
C CYS A 21 3.19 19.02 -6.77
N ALA A 22 2.46 18.50 -5.79
CA ALA A 22 2.12 17.09 -5.69
C ALA A 22 1.19 16.69 -6.85
N ALA A 23 1.55 15.64 -7.57
CA ALA A 23 0.76 15.14 -8.69
C ALA A 23 -0.62 14.63 -8.22
N LEU A 24 -1.57 14.53 -9.15
CA LEU A 24 -2.86 13.89 -8.88
C LEU A 24 -2.63 12.49 -8.29
N TYR A 25 -3.31 12.17 -7.20
CA TYR A 25 -3.15 11.00 -6.33
C TYR A 25 -1.81 10.92 -5.57
N GLY A 26 -0.92 11.89 -5.68
CA GLY A 26 0.29 11.97 -4.86
C GLY A 26 -0.01 12.45 -3.44
N GLN A 27 0.88 12.12 -2.48
CA GLN A 27 0.78 12.61 -1.12
C GLN A 27 1.02 14.12 -1.07
N CYS A 28 0.20 14.82 -0.27
CA CYS A 28 0.25 16.27 -0.10
C CYS A 28 0.18 16.72 1.36
N GLY A 29 0.26 15.80 2.33
CA GLY A 29 0.25 16.14 3.75
C GLY A 29 0.29 14.90 4.64
N GLY A 30 0.39 15.14 5.96
CA GLY A 30 0.49 14.15 7.01
C GLY A 30 1.62 14.48 7.98
N LYS A 31 1.63 13.87 9.18
CA LYS A 31 2.73 14.00 10.15
C LYS A 31 4.03 13.53 9.50
N GLU A 32 5.11 14.29 9.70
CA GLU A 32 6.46 14.03 9.14
C GLU A 32 6.56 14.16 7.60
N TRP A 33 5.50 14.64 6.90
CA TRP A 33 5.57 14.89 5.47
C TRP A 33 6.45 16.10 5.15
N THR A 34 7.49 15.90 4.33
CA THR A 34 8.44 16.94 3.91
C THR A 34 8.32 17.33 2.43
N GLY A 35 7.41 16.67 1.69
CA GLY A 35 7.17 16.96 0.28
C GLY A 35 6.23 18.15 0.06
N SER A 36 5.80 18.38 -1.20
CA SER A 36 4.86 19.43 -1.53
C SER A 36 3.52 19.23 -0.83
N THR A 37 3.01 20.29 -0.21
CA THR A 37 1.65 20.33 0.36
C THR A 37 0.62 20.92 -0.59
N GLN A 38 1.07 21.42 -1.74
CA GLN A 38 0.22 21.98 -2.79
C GLN A 38 0.02 20.95 -3.90
N CYS A 39 -1.22 20.64 -4.22
CA CYS A 39 -1.56 19.79 -5.37
C CYS A 39 -1.42 20.55 -6.69
N CYS A 40 -1.08 19.84 -7.76
CA CYS A 40 -1.12 20.37 -9.12
C CYS A 40 -2.56 20.75 -9.51
N SER A 41 -2.68 21.67 -10.50
CA SER A 41 -3.96 22.20 -10.95
C SER A 41 -4.98 21.08 -11.26
N GLY A 42 -6.24 21.28 -10.87
CA GLY A 42 -7.32 20.31 -11.06
C GLY A 42 -7.44 19.28 -9.92
N SER A 43 -6.65 19.41 -8.86
CA SER A 43 -6.75 18.54 -7.68
C SER A 43 -6.63 19.32 -6.37
N THR A 44 -7.26 18.79 -5.32
CA THR A 44 -7.29 19.35 -3.97
C THR A 44 -6.68 18.35 -3.00
N CYS A 45 -5.87 18.85 -2.05
CA CYS A 45 -5.29 18.01 -0.99
C CYS A 45 -6.39 17.58 -0.02
N THR A 46 -6.74 16.31 -0.04
CA THR A 46 -7.80 15.72 0.78
C THR A 46 -7.19 14.95 1.94
N PHE A 47 -7.64 15.24 3.14
CA PHE A 47 -7.19 14.55 4.35
C PHE A 47 -7.63 13.08 4.32
N GLY A 48 -6.68 12.17 4.48
CA GLY A 48 -6.95 10.74 4.64
C GLY A 48 -6.86 10.30 6.11
N ASN A 49 -5.71 10.54 6.73
CA ASN A 49 -5.46 10.31 8.16
C ASN A 49 -4.32 11.23 8.64
N ASP A 50 -3.97 11.15 9.94
CA ASP A 50 -2.93 12.00 10.56
C ASP A 50 -1.56 11.93 9.84
N TYR A 51 -1.27 10.86 9.12
CA TYR A 51 0.03 10.64 8.47
C TYR A 51 -0.02 10.77 6.95
N TYR A 52 -1.25 10.89 6.36
CA TYR A 52 -1.42 10.88 4.91
C TYR A 52 -2.59 11.74 4.45
N SER A 53 -2.31 12.68 3.56
CA SER A 53 -3.30 13.41 2.76
C SER A 53 -2.95 13.27 1.28
N GLN A 54 -3.94 13.22 0.40
CA GLN A 54 -3.78 12.91 -1.02
C GLN A 54 -4.41 13.97 -1.92
N CYS A 55 -3.77 14.27 -3.04
CA CYS A 55 -4.33 15.11 -4.09
C CYS A 55 -5.43 14.36 -4.84
N LEU A 56 -6.68 14.71 -4.62
CA LEU A 56 -7.83 14.14 -5.34
C LEU A 56 -8.40 15.15 -6.35
N PRO A 57 -9.10 14.68 -7.41
CA PRO A 57 -9.74 15.59 -8.36
C PRO A 57 -10.67 16.60 -7.66
N SER A 58 -10.57 17.88 -8.01
CA SER A 58 -11.48 18.89 -7.47
C SER A 58 -12.89 18.67 -8.04
N SER A 59 -13.91 18.67 -7.19
CA SER A 59 -15.31 18.47 -7.56
C SER A 59 -15.96 19.67 -8.28
N ASP A 60 -15.23 20.78 -8.47
CA ASP A 60 -15.73 21.99 -9.10
C ASP A 60 -15.12 22.20 -10.49
N SER A 61 -15.80 21.70 -11.50
CA SER A 61 -15.63 22.16 -12.90
C SER A 61 -16.94 22.03 -13.67
N SER A 62 -17.94 22.81 -13.27
CA SER A 62 -19.03 23.18 -14.16
C SER A 62 -18.72 24.57 -14.72
N SER A 63 -18.14 24.64 -15.91
CA SER A 63 -18.18 25.82 -16.77
C SER A 63 -18.32 25.37 -18.23
N SER A 64 -19.41 25.79 -18.76
CA SER A 64 -19.90 25.63 -20.13
C SER A 64 -18.91 26.12 -21.19
N SER A 65 -18.71 25.32 -22.24
CA SER A 65 -18.40 25.82 -23.58
C SER A 65 -18.91 24.82 -24.63
N SER A 66 -19.60 25.36 -25.62
CA SER A 66 -20.31 24.71 -26.72
C SER A 66 -19.47 23.77 -27.60
N PRO A 67 -20.14 22.92 -28.43
CA PRO A 67 -19.57 21.66 -28.90
C PRO A 67 -18.72 21.81 -30.15
N THR A 68 -17.48 21.38 -30.08
CA THR A 68 -16.70 21.00 -31.26
C THR A 68 -16.65 19.47 -31.31
N THR A 69 -17.23 18.92 -32.37
CA THR A 69 -17.32 17.47 -32.61
C THR A 69 -15.91 16.89 -32.81
N ILE A 70 -15.34 16.32 -31.77
CA ILE A 70 -14.15 15.47 -31.84
C ILE A 70 -14.63 14.03 -31.66
N LYS A 71 -14.34 13.16 -32.64
CA LYS A 71 -14.59 11.73 -32.54
C LYS A 71 -13.86 11.17 -31.30
N THR A 72 -14.61 10.92 -30.27
CA THR A 72 -14.13 10.31 -29.02
C THR A 72 -13.86 8.85 -29.28
N THR A 73 -12.59 8.46 -29.27
CA THR A 73 -12.21 7.07 -29.06
C THR A 73 -12.58 6.73 -27.61
N GLN A 74 -13.62 5.96 -27.43
CA GLN A 74 -14.12 5.54 -26.11
C GLN A 74 -12.99 4.78 -25.39
N SER A 75 -12.54 5.33 -24.28
CA SER A 75 -11.83 4.59 -23.25
C SER A 75 -12.76 3.46 -22.77
N PRO A 76 -12.28 2.22 -22.56
CA PRO A 76 -13.15 1.14 -22.13
C PRO A 76 -13.82 1.52 -20.81
N SER A 77 -15.13 1.75 -20.83
CA SER A 77 -15.94 1.88 -19.63
C SER A 77 -15.93 0.53 -18.90
N VAL A 78 -15.24 0.47 -17.77
CA VAL A 78 -15.40 -0.67 -16.87
C VAL A 78 -16.86 -0.69 -16.43
N ALA A 79 -17.59 -1.75 -16.77
CA ALA A 79 -18.99 -1.92 -16.38
C ALA A 79 -19.09 -1.77 -14.86
N VAL A 80 -19.92 -0.86 -14.38
CA VAL A 80 -20.14 -0.62 -12.97
C VAL A 80 -20.92 -1.83 -12.43
N ASP A 81 -20.25 -2.66 -11.62
CA ASP A 81 -20.90 -3.72 -10.85
C ASP A 81 -21.48 -3.06 -9.58
N ASP A 82 -22.78 -2.79 -9.57
CA ASP A 82 -23.50 -2.15 -8.47
C ASP A 82 -23.37 -2.87 -7.11
N SER A 83 -22.85 -4.10 -7.10
CA SER A 83 -22.58 -4.84 -5.87
C SER A 83 -21.27 -4.43 -5.20
N ARG A 84 -20.42 -3.63 -5.85
CA ARG A 84 -19.13 -3.19 -5.31
C ARG A 84 -19.24 -1.88 -4.54
N GLN A 85 -18.53 -1.82 -3.43
CA GLN A 85 -18.35 -0.58 -2.66
C GLN A 85 -17.07 0.13 -3.11
N HIS A 86 -17.02 1.45 -2.98
CA HIS A 86 -15.81 2.22 -3.22
C HIS A 86 -14.91 2.25 -1.97
N GLY A 87 -13.61 2.26 -2.22
CA GLY A 87 -12.61 2.33 -1.17
C GLY A 87 -11.27 2.85 -1.68
N VAL A 88 -10.32 2.92 -0.78
CA VAL A 88 -8.96 3.38 -1.01
C VAL A 88 -7.96 2.33 -0.58
N THR A 89 -6.74 2.41 -1.12
CA THR A 89 -5.64 1.54 -0.73
C THR A 89 -4.45 2.34 -0.25
N THR A 90 -3.69 1.76 0.66
CA THR A 90 -2.32 2.11 1.01
C THR A 90 -1.45 0.85 0.93
N ARG A 91 -0.21 0.91 1.38
CA ARG A 91 0.72 -0.22 1.36
C ARG A 91 1.62 -0.24 2.59
N TYR A 92 1.93 -1.42 3.08
CA TYR A 92 2.83 -1.62 4.20
C TYR A 92 3.55 -2.97 4.17
N TRP A 93 4.61 -3.08 4.97
CA TRP A 93 5.24 -4.32 5.35
C TRP A 93 6.04 -4.09 6.64
N ASP A 94 5.39 -4.31 7.80
CA ASP A 94 5.93 -4.03 9.13
C ASP A 94 6.54 -5.25 9.83
N CYS A 95 6.37 -6.44 9.25
CA CYS A 95 6.79 -7.74 9.81
C CYS A 95 6.11 -8.12 11.14
N CYS A 96 5.20 -7.32 11.67
CA CYS A 96 4.54 -7.61 12.92
C CYS A 96 3.61 -8.83 12.80
N LYS A 97 3.35 -9.52 13.88
CA LYS A 97 2.24 -10.47 13.95
C LYS A 97 0.94 -9.75 13.66
N ALA A 98 0.23 -10.17 12.61
CA ALA A 98 -1.03 -9.58 12.19
C ALA A 98 -2.14 -9.78 13.24
N SER A 99 -3.10 -8.85 13.35
CA SER A 99 -4.18 -8.91 14.35
C SER A 99 -5.02 -10.18 14.23
N CYS A 100 -5.32 -10.63 13.01
CA CYS A 100 -6.07 -11.87 12.77
C CYS A 100 -5.26 -13.15 13.09
N GLY A 101 -4.00 -13.03 13.45
CA GLY A 101 -3.15 -14.11 13.98
C GLY A 101 -3.38 -14.42 15.46
N TRP A 102 -4.22 -13.64 16.15
CA TRP A 102 -4.63 -13.90 17.53
C TRP A 102 -5.92 -14.70 17.57
N GLY A 103 -6.06 -15.57 18.58
CA GLY A 103 -7.31 -16.31 18.81
C GLY A 103 -8.50 -15.42 19.13
N GLY A 104 -9.72 -15.85 18.75
CA GLY A 104 -10.96 -15.16 19.09
C GLY A 104 -11.33 -13.96 18.21
N LYS A 105 -10.54 -13.64 17.17
CA LYS A 105 -10.79 -12.51 16.30
C LYS A 105 -11.96 -12.72 15.32
N ALA A 106 -12.16 -13.94 14.87
CA ALA A 106 -13.28 -14.32 13.99
C ALA A 106 -13.62 -15.81 14.13
N SER A 107 -14.78 -16.23 13.59
CA SER A 107 -15.14 -17.64 13.47
C SER A 107 -14.39 -18.26 12.30
N VAL A 108 -13.28 -18.95 12.59
CA VAL A 108 -12.33 -19.49 11.60
C VAL A 108 -11.84 -20.88 12.01
N THR A 109 -11.24 -21.61 11.07
CA THR A 109 -10.59 -22.90 11.36
C THR A 109 -9.40 -22.73 12.28
N ASN A 110 -8.51 -21.77 11.93
CA ASN A 110 -7.34 -21.35 12.70
C ASN A 110 -7.19 -19.83 12.55
N PRO A 111 -6.59 -19.13 13.51
CA PRO A 111 -6.08 -17.78 13.27
C PRO A 111 -5.07 -17.77 12.12
N VAL A 112 -4.83 -16.59 11.54
CA VAL A 112 -3.79 -16.42 10.52
C VAL A 112 -2.47 -16.95 11.04
N LYS A 113 -1.86 -17.86 10.26
CA LYS A 113 -0.54 -18.42 10.58
C LYS A 113 0.45 -17.31 10.84
N THR A 114 1.14 -17.39 11.98
CA THR A 114 2.27 -16.55 12.34
C THR A 114 3.55 -17.37 12.39
N CYS A 115 4.68 -16.74 12.10
CA CYS A 115 5.95 -17.40 11.94
C CYS A 115 6.99 -16.89 12.93
N ALA A 116 7.97 -17.75 13.22
CA ALA A 116 9.17 -17.37 13.90
C ALA A 116 9.99 -16.36 13.06
N ARG A 117 11.13 -15.93 13.57
CA ARG A 117 12.03 -14.98 12.90
C ARG A 117 12.49 -15.44 11.50
N ASP A 118 12.55 -16.76 11.24
CA ASP A 118 12.88 -17.29 9.92
C ASP A 118 11.83 -16.97 8.85
N GLY A 119 10.61 -16.56 9.25
CA GLY A 119 9.49 -16.23 8.38
C GLY A 119 8.74 -17.46 7.85
N PHE A 120 9.01 -18.67 8.33
CA PHE A 120 8.43 -19.92 7.81
C PHE A 120 7.93 -20.86 8.91
N THR A 121 8.69 -21.04 9.97
CA THR A 121 8.34 -21.93 11.10
C THR A 121 7.16 -21.35 11.87
N SER A 122 6.07 -22.11 11.96
CA SER A 122 4.89 -21.70 12.75
C SER A 122 5.22 -21.55 14.22
N VAL A 123 4.66 -20.54 14.86
CA VAL A 123 4.72 -20.32 16.30
C VAL A 123 3.36 -20.49 16.95
N ASP A 124 3.34 -20.62 18.27
CA ASP A 124 2.10 -20.68 19.05
C ASP A 124 1.22 -19.45 18.79
N VAL A 125 -0.08 -19.67 18.72
CA VAL A 125 -1.08 -18.62 18.45
C VAL A 125 -1.06 -17.50 19.51
N ASN A 126 -0.62 -17.79 20.73
CA ASN A 126 -0.50 -16.83 21.82
C ASN A 126 0.90 -16.19 21.92
N ALA A 127 1.85 -16.59 21.05
CA ALA A 127 3.18 -15.99 21.04
C ALA A 127 3.07 -14.47 20.78
N GLN A 128 3.77 -13.68 21.59
CA GLN A 128 3.77 -12.22 21.48
C GLN A 128 4.42 -11.77 20.18
N SER A 129 3.87 -10.67 19.61
CA SER A 129 4.42 -10.04 18.40
C SER A 129 5.85 -9.59 18.58
N GLY A 130 6.69 -9.79 17.55
CA GLY A 130 8.04 -9.26 17.50
C GLY A 130 8.10 -7.73 17.61
N CYS A 131 7.05 -7.03 17.20
CA CYS A 131 6.91 -5.58 17.38
C CYS A 131 6.73 -5.16 18.86
N ASN A 132 6.38 -6.10 19.72
CA ASN A 132 6.25 -5.92 21.16
C ASN A 132 7.28 -6.76 21.95
N GLY A 133 8.43 -7.07 21.32
CA GLY A 133 9.52 -7.82 21.93
C GLY A 133 9.32 -9.35 21.99
N GLY A 134 8.28 -9.88 21.33
CA GLY A 134 8.03 -11.31 21.27
C GLY A 134 8.72 -12.02 20.09
N SER A 135 8.27 -13.24 19.81
CA SER A 135 8.88 -14.13 18.81
C SER A 135 7.99 -14.40 17.58
N ALA A 136 6.81 -13.81 17.52
CA ALA A 136 5.85 -14.02 16.44
C ALA A 136 5.89 -12.89 15.43
N TYR A 137 6.04 -13.26 14.15
CA TYR A 137 6.15 -12.35 13.01
C TYR A 137 5.17 -12.74 11.90
N MET A 138 4.95 -11.85 10.95
CA MET A 138 4.31 -12.14 9.68
C MET A 138 5.11 -13.22 8.92
N CYS A 139 4.41 -14.18 8.31
CA CYS A 139 5.11 -15.19 7.51
C CYS A 139 5.57 -14.62 6.17
N SER A 140 6.78 -14.96 5.73
CA SER A 140 7.38 -14.44 4.50
C SER A 140 6.59 -14.79 3.23
N ASN A 141 5.80 -15.88 3.24
CA ASN A 141 4.95 -16.27 2.11
C ASN A 141 3.61 -15.52 2.05
N GLN A 142 3.30 -14.66 3.02
CA GLN A 142 2.11 -13.81 3.00
C GLN A 142 2.39 -12.50 2.23
N GLN A 143 2.97 -12.62 1.05
CA GLN A 143 3.29 -11.54 0.12
C GLN A 143 2.47 -11.69 -1.17
N PRO A 144 2.27 -10.63 -1.97
CA PRO A 144 1.46 -10.71 -3.18
C PRO A 144 2.19 -11.41 -4.33
N TRP A 145 1.41 -12.00 -5.26
CA TRP A 145 1.91 -12.58 -6.51
C TRP A 145 0.89 -12.43 -7.64
N ASN A 146 1.38 -12.38 -8.88
CA ASN A 146 0.50 -12.33 -10.05
C ASN A 146 -0.01 -13.73 -10.44
N VAL A 147 -1.30 -13.78 -10.78
CA VAL A 147 -1.95 -14.97 -11.38
C VAL A 147 -1.98 -14.80 -12.89
N SER A 148 -2.25 -13.57 -13.35
CA SER A 148 -2.22 -13.20 -14.77
C SER A 148 -1.75 -11.76 -14.93
N SER A 149 -1.78 -11.23 -16.14
CA SER A 149 -1.49 -9.80 -16.40
C SER A 149 -2.47 -8.86 -15.73
N SER A 150 -3.72 -9.30 -15.50
CA SER A 150 -4.81 -8.50 -14.93
C SER A 150 -5.27 -8.95 -13.54
N LEU A 151 -4.89 -10.13 -13.07
CA LEU A 151 -5.28 -10.69 -11.77
C LEU A 151 -4.06 -11.01 -10.92
N SER A 152 -4.11 -10.60 -9.66
CA SER A 152 -3.15 -10.97 -8.62
C SER A 152 -3.85 -11.42 -7.35
N TYR A 153 -3.11 -12.15 -6.51
CA TYR A 153 -3.50 -12.50 -5.15
C TYR A 153 -2.57 -11.83 -4.15
N GLY A 154 -3.08 -11.56 -2.94
CA GLY A 154 -2.29 -10.94 -1.87
C GLY A 154 -3.02 -10.90 -0.55
N TYR A 155 -2.51 -10.08 0.36
CA TYR A 155 -3.02 -9.91 1.72
C TYR A 155 -3.15 -8.42 2.03
N ALA A 156 -3.99 -8.10 3.02
CA ALA A 156 -4.19 -6.72 3.44
C ALA A 156 -4.58 -6.61 4.92
N ALA A 157 -4.28 -5.48 5.52
CA ALA A 157 -5.06 -4.97 6.64
C ALA A 157 -6.30 -4.27 6.09
N ALA A 158 -7.39 -4.24 6.87
CA ALA A 158 -8.61 -3.58 6.44
C ALA A 158 -9.30 -2.82 7.57
N TYR A 159 -10.03 -1.78 7.17
CA TYR A 159 -11.10 -1.18 7.93
C TYR A 159 -12.29 -0.95 6.98
N ILE A 160 -13.42 -1.61 7.24
CA ILE A 160 -14.61 -1.57 6.39
C ILE A 160 -15.75 -0.93 7.18
N THR A 161 -16.35 0.11 6.61
CA THR A 161 -17.45 0.86 7.25
C THR A 161 -18.61 -0.08 7.62
N ASN A 162 -19.13 0.09 8.82
CA ASN A 162 -20.23 -0.71 9.41
C ASN A 162 -19.90 -2.20 9.60
N GLN A 163 -18.64 -2.59 9.55
CA GLN A 163 -18.15 -3.92 9.87
C GLN A 163 -17.22 -3.87 11.08
N ARG A 164 -16.93 -5.04 11.66
CA ARG A 164 -16.02 -5.23 12.79
C ARG A 164 -14.86 -6.15 12.35
N GLU A 165 -13.81 -6.21 13.14
CA GLU A 165 -12.68 -7.08 12.91
C GLU A 165 -13.12 -8.55 12.69
N SER A 166 -14.12 -9.01 13.42
CA SER A 166 -14.70 -10.34 13.25
C SER A 166 -15.34 -10.59 11.88
N ASP A 167 -15.71 -9.54 11.14
CA ASP A 167 -16.38 -9.66 9.84
C ASP A 167 -15.37 -9.75 8.70
N TRP A 168 -14.22 -9.07 8.82
CA TRP A 168 -13.20 -9.08 7.77
C TRP A 168 -12.00 -10.00 8.03
N CYS A 169 -11.63 -10.34 9.28
CA CYS A 169 -10.53 -11.28 9.52
C CYS A 169 -10.74 -12.58 8.75
N CYS A 170 -9.74 -12.95 7.94
CA CYS A 170 -9.70 -14.11 7.07
C CYS A 170 -10.77 -14.14 5.96
N ALA A 171 -11.57 -13.11 5.79
CA ALA A 171 -12.42 -12.95 4.63
C ALA A 171 -11.59 -12.50 3.42
N CYS A 172 -12.09 -12.82 2.22
CA CYS A 172 -11.48 -12.38 0.98
C CYS A 172 -12.32 -11.33 0.27
N TYR A 173 -11.63 -10.39 -0.34
CA TYR A 173 -12.22 -9.31 -1.11
C TYR A 173 -11.53 -9.18 -2.47
N SER A 174 -12.34 -9.00 -3.51
CA SER A 174 -11.90 -8.62 -4.85
C SER A 174 -11.80 -7.10 -4.89
N LEU A 175 -10.63 -6.56 -5.14
CA LEU A 175 -10.31 -5.14 -5.29
C LEU A 175 -10.10 -4.88 -6.78
N LEU A 176 -11.03 -4.18 -7.44
CA LEU A 176 -10.89 -3.73 -8.82
C LEU A 176 -10.38 -2.28 -8.80
N PHE A 177 -9.17 -2.05 -9.26
CA PHE A 177 -8.56 -0.72 -9.24
C PHE A 177 -9.25 0.22 -10.23
N THR A 178 -9.60 1.40 -9.76
CA THR A 178 -10.34 2.43 -10.51
C THR A 178 -9.50 3.66 -10.83
N SER A 179 -8.26 3.72 -10.33
CA SER A 179 -7.34 4.82 -10.60
C SER A 179 -5.90 4.34 -10.72
N GLY A 180 -5.02 5.24 -11.21
CA GLY A 180 -3.59 5.01 -11.31
C GLY A 180 -3.19 4.02 -12.42
N PRO A 181 -1.92 3.59 -12.44
CA PRO A 181 -1.37 2.75 -13.53
C PRO A 181 -1.88 1.31 -13.51
N VAL A 182 -2.68 0.94 -12.52
CA VAL A 182 -3.29 -0.40 -12.37
C VAL A 182 -4.79 -0.40 -12.63
N ILE A 183 -5.34 0.69 -13.16
CA ILE A 183 -6.77 0.77 -13.49
C ILE A 183 -7.22 -0.44 -14.31
N GLY A 184 -8.37 -1.04 -13.93
CA GLY A 184 -8.94 -2.22 -14.56
C GLY A 184 -8.28 -3.54 -14.16
N LYS A 185 -7.20 -3.54 -13.37
CA LYS A 185 -6.63 -4.77 -12.79
C LYS A 185 -7.36 -5.14 -11.49
N GLU A 186 -7.38 -6.44 -11.19
CA GLU A 186 -8.01 -7.00 -10.02
C GLU A 186 -6.97 -7.61 -9.07
N LEU A 187 -7.08 -7.30 -7.80
CA LEU A 187 -6.32 -7.94 -6.72
C LEU A 187 -7.30 -8.61 -5.75
N ILE A 188 -7.25 -9.93 -5.62
CA ILE A 188 -8.00 -10.61 -4.58
C ILE A 188 -7.09 -10.72 -3.35
N VAL A 189 -7.53 -10.12 -2.24
CA VAL A 189 -6.81 -10.14 -0.97
C VAL A 189 -7.56 -10.96 0.07
N GLN A 190 -6.81 -11.72 0.87
CA GLN A 190 -7.33 -12.16 2.16
C GLN A 190 -6.95 -11.14 3.23
N VAL A 191 -7.92 -10.73 4.05
CA VAL A 191 -7.65 -9.80 5.15
C VAL A 191 -7.04 -10.56 6.32
N THR A 192 -5.83 -10.19 6.65
CA THR A 192 -5.02 -10.80 7.73
C THR A 192 -4.82 -9.88 8.93
N ASN A 193 -5.09 -8.58 8.75
CA ASN A 193 -4.78 -7.58 9.76
C ASN A 193 -5.87 -6.51 9.84
N THR A 194 -5.84 -5.73 10.92
CA THR A 194 -6.67 -4.54 11.12
C THR A 194 -5.74 -3.35 11.31
N GLY A 195 -5.92 -2.28 10.57
CA GLY A 195 -5.20 -1.04 10.78
C GLY A 195 -5.96 -0.11 11.70
N GLY A 196 -5.31 0.34 12.78
CA GLY A 196 -5.91 1.27 13.76
C GLY A 196 -5.98 2.71 13.26
N ASP A 197 -5.25 3.03 12.22
CA ASP A 197 -5.12 4.34 11.56
C ASP A 197 -5.82 4.40 10.20
N LEU A 198 -6.50 3.33 9.78
CA LEU A 198 -7.21 3.28 8.51
C LEU A 198 -8.53 4.05 8.55
N GLY A 199 -8.83 4.71 7.42
CA GLY A 199 -10.11 5.40 7.20
C GLY A 199 -11.22 4.49 6.70
N LYS A 200 -12.31 5.07 6.22
CA LYS A 200 -13.49 4.33 5.73
C LYS A 200 -13.16 3.50 4.48
N ASN A 201 -13.59 2.24 4.45
CA ASN A 201 -13.39 1.33 3.31
C ASN A 201 -11.95 1.34 2.80
N HIS A 202 -11.03 1.08 3.70
CA HIS A 202 -9.60 1.19 3.44
C HIS A 202 -8.95 -0.19 3.53
N PHE A 203 -8.16 -0.53 2.50
CA PHE A 203 -7.32 -1.72 2.48
C PHE A 203 -5.85 -1.31 2.40
N ASP A 204 -5.09 -1.63 3.44
CA ASP A 204 -3.65 -1.43 3.46
C ASP A 204 -2.98 -2.69 2.92
N LEU A 205 -2.45 -2.61 1.69
CA LEU A 205 -1.95 -3.75 0.94
C LEU A 205 -0.62 -4.22 1.53
N GLN A 206 -0.59 -5.48 1.93
CA GLN A 206 0.57 -6.13 2.51
C GLN A 206 1.56 -6.49 1.40
N MET A 207 2.59 -5.65 1.19
CA MET A 207 3.61 -5.87 0.16
C MET A 207 5.00 -5.50 0.67
N PRO A 208 6.00 -6.41 0.54
CA PRO A 208 7.38 -6.13 0.94
C PRO A 208 7.91 -4.85 0.29
N GLY A 209 8.65 -4.06 1.07
CA GLY A 209 9.12 -2.76 0.61
C GLY A 209 8.04 -1.69 0.53
N GLY A 210 6.84 -1.93 1.09
CA GLY A 210 5.76 -0.94 1.16
C GLY A 210 5.94 0.12 2.26
N GLY A 211 6.92 -0.06 3.13
CA GLY A 211 7.20 0.76 4.31
C GLY A 211 6.81 0.05 5.60
N VAL A 212 7.58 0.27 6.66
CA VAL A 212 7.34 -0.35 7.96
C VAL A 212 6.23 0.36 8.77
N GLY A 213 5.83 1.56 8.36
CA GLY A 213 4.72 2.28 8.98
C GLY A 213 4.96 2.62 10.46
N LEU A 214 3.91 2.49 11.27
CA LEU A 214 3.96 2.81 12.71
C LEU A 214 4.89 1.88 13.49
N PHE A 215 4.98 0.61 13.09
CA PHE A 215 5.70 -0.44 13.81
C PHE A 215 6.79 -1.03 12.93
N ASP A 216 8.01 -1.13 13.44
CA ASP A 216 9.14 -1.76 12.76
C ASP A 216 9.49 -3.10 13.42
N GLY A 217 8.76 -4.15 13.06
CA GLY A 217 9.10 -5.53 13.40
C GLY A 217 10.19 -6.10 12.49
N CYS A 218 10.39 -5.49 11.32
CA CYS A 218 11.32 -6.00 10.31
C CYS A 218 12.77 -5.95 10.79
N SER A 219 13.17 -4.88 11.47
CA SER A 219 14.52 -4.75 12.05
C SER A 219 14.80 -5.79 13.14
N SER A 220 13.76 -6.27 13.84
CA SER A 220 13.90 -7.35 14.82
C SER A 220 13.76 -8.75 14.20
N GLN A 221 12.98 -8.91 13.13
CA GLN A 221 12.85 -10.17 12.42
C GLN A 221 14.10 -10.50 11.61
N PHE A 222 14.60 -9.55 10.83
CA PHE A 222 15.72 -9.76 9.91
C PHE A 222 16.97 -9.05 10.42
N ILE A 223 17.90 -9.82 11.00
CA ILE A 223 19.19 -9.30 11.47
C ILE A 223 20.12 -9.18 10.27
N GLY A 224 20.60 -7.96 9.99
CA GLY A 224 21.53 -7.70 8.87
C GLY A 224 21.41 -6.27 8.36
N SER A 225 22.21 -5.97 7.33
CA SER A 225 22.22 -4.65 6.69
C SER A 225 21.15 -4.58 5.58
N TYR A 226 19.88 -4.57 5.96
CA TYR A 226 18.76 -4.40 5.03
C TYR A 226 18.32 -2.95 4.98
N SER A 227 17.76 -2.54 3.83
CA SER A 227 17.22 -1.20 3.63
C SER A 227 15.71 -1.27 3.35
N TRP A 228 14.92 -0.82 4.30
CA TRP A 228 13.45 -0.85 4.24
C TRP A 228 12.85 0.34 3.47
N GLY A 229 13.68 1.30 3.07
CA GLY A 229 13.24 2.53 2.41
C GLY A 229 12.63 3.53 3.39
N ASP A 230 11.74 4.38 2.89
CA ASP A 230 11.03 5.36 3.71
C ASP A 230 10.05 4.65 4.65
N ARG A 231 9.91 5.15 5.87
CA ARG A 231 9.00 4.60 6.88
C ARG A 231 7.57 4.44 6.35
N TYR A 232 7.07 5.48 5.69
CA TYR A 232 5.80 5.49 4.97
C TYR A 232 6.09 5.56 3.48
N GLY A 233 5.73 4.49 2.75
CA GLY A 233 5.96 4.38 1.31
C GLY A 233 7.04 3.38 0.89
N GLY A 234 8.02 3.10 1.75
CA GLY A 234 9.00 2.03 1.57
C GLY A 234 10.09 2.33 0.54
N VAL A 235 10.54 1.31 -0.17
CA VAL A 235 11.61 1.43 -1.18
C VAL A 235 11.14 2.25 -2.37
N ARG A 236 12.06 3.01 -2.98
CA ARG A 236 11.72 3.98 -4.02
C ARG A 236 11.81 3.41 -5.44
N THR A 237 12.70 2.45 -5.65
CA THR A 237 12.99 1.87 -6.96
C THR A 237 12.91 0.36 -6.93
N ARG A 238 12.72 -0.25 -8.12
CA ARG A 238 12.70 -1.71 -8.26
C ARG A 238 14.03 -2.34 -7.81
N SER A 239 15.17 -1.71 -8.08
CA SER A 239 16.48 -2.19 -7.64
C SER A 239 16.70 -2.14 -6.14
N ASP A 240 15.95 -1.33 -5.40
CA ASP A 240 16.02 -1.33 -3.94
C ASP A 240 15.44 -2.61 -3.34
N CYS A 241 14.62 -3.37 -4.08
CA CYS A 241 14.14 -4.68 -3.65
C CYS A 241 15.27 -5.68 -3.40
N ASP A 242 16.42 -5.53 -4.09
CA ASP A 242 17.60 -6.37 -3.88
C ASP A 242 18.25 -6.15 -2.51
N LYS A 243 17.95 -5.04 -1.84
CA LYS A 243 18.42 -4.70 -0.49
C LYS A 243 17.54 -5.28 0.62
N LEU A 244 16.41 -5.90 0.27
CA LEU A 244 15.53 -6.59 1.21
C LEU A 244 16.00 -8.04 1.45
N PRO A 245 15.54 -8.70 2.53
CA PRO A 245 15.75 -10.13 2.74
C PRO A 245 15.26 -10.96 1.55
N ALA A 246 16.05 -11.96 1.13
CA ALA A 246 15.77 -12.74 -0.09
C ALA A 246 14.36 -13.39 -0.06
N SER A 247 13.88 -13.81 1.12
CA SER A 247 12.58 -14.48 1.30
C SER A 247 11.36 -13.62 0.95
N ILE A 248 11.53 -12.28 0.87
CA ILE A 248 10.42 -11.34 0.61
C ILE A 248 10.62 -10.48 -0.64
N ARG A 249 11.73 -10.64 -1.36
CA ARG A 249 12.02 -9.84 -2.57
C ARG A 249 10.97 -10.00 -3.67
N ALA A 250 10.39 -11.20 -3.79
CA ALA A 250 9.41 -11.48 -4.83
C ALA A 250 8.19 -10.56 -4.74
N GLY A 251 7.66 -10.33 -3.53
CA GLY A 251 6.54 -9.40 -3.32
C GLY A 251 6.93 -7.93 -3.56
N CYS A 252 8.19 -7.57 -3.30
CA CYS A 252 8.70 -6.25 -3.63
C CYS A 252 8.82 -6.07 -5.16
N PHE A 253 9.37 -7.03 -5.89
CA PHE A 253 9.40 -6.98 -7.36
C PHE A 253 7.99 -6.92 -7.95
N TRP A 254 7.03 -7.70 -7.39
CA TRP A 254 5.63 -7.62 -7.80
C TRP A 254 5.07 -6.18 -7.70
N ARG A 255 5.41 -5.42 -6.66
CA ARG A 255 5.01 -4.02 -6.52
C ARG A 255 5.39 -3.18 -7.74
N PHE A 256 6.59 -3.37 -8.29
CA PHE A 256 7.05 -2.59 -9.45
C PHE A 256 6.59 -3.20 -10.79
N ASP A 257 6.57 -4.51 -10.89
CA ASP A 257 6.34 -5.22 -12.15
C ASP A 257 4.85 -5.34 -12.48
N TRP A 258 4.04 -5.84 -11.53
CA TRP A 258 2.60 -6.00 -11.74
C TRP A 258 1.78 -4.80 -11.27
N PHE A 259 2.04 -4.33 -10.04
CA PHE A 259 1.32 -3.22 -9.42
C PHE A 259 1.78 -1.85 -9.93
N LYS A 260 2.86 -1.82 -10.78
CA LYS A 260 3.38 -0.62 -11.46
C LYS A 260 3.75 0.52 -10.52
N ASN A 261 4.17 0.17 -9.31
CA ASN A 261 4.47 1.13 -8.24
C ASN A 261 3.33 2.15 -8.04
N ALA A 262 2.06 1.70 -8.22
CA ALA A 262 0.91 2.57 -8.04
C ALA A 262 0.92 3.20 -6.64
N ASP A 263 0.64 4.49 -6.58
CA ASP A 263 0.60 5.23 -5.32
C ASP A 263 -0.84 5.36 -4.85
N ASN A 264 -1.20 4.52 -3.88
CA ASN A 264 -2.49 4.49 -3.20
C ASN A 264 -3.72 4.57 -4.14
N PRO A 265 -3.81 3.66 -5.15
CA PRO A 265 -4.90 3.72 -6.11
C PRO A 265 -6.25 3.49 -5.44
N SER A 266 -7.26 4.23 -5.88
CA SER A 266 -8.66 3.97 -5.53
C SER A 266 -9.13 2.65 -6.16
N MET A 267 -10.11 2.02 -5.53
CA MET A 267 -10.68 0.76 -6.01
C MET A 267 -12.17 0.65 -5.70
N SER A 268 -12.83 -0.25 -6.38
CA SER A 268 -14.12 -0.78 -5.96
C SER A 268 -13.92 -2.22 -5.45
N PHE A 269 -14.63 -2.60 -4.39
CA PHE A 269 -14.43 -3.90 -3.76
C PHE A 269 -15.72 -4.61 -3.44
N LYS A 270 -15.65 -5.93 -3.39
CA LYS A 270 -16.71 -6.82 -2.89
C LYS A 270 -16.11 -8.04 -2.22
N LYS A 271 -16.86 -8.58 -1.26
CA LYS A 271 -16.49 -9.85 -0.61
C LYS A 271 -16.62 -11.00 -1.61
N VAL A 272 -15.66 -11.92 -1.59
CA VAL A 272 -15.62 -13.09 -2.47
C VAL A 272 -15.24 -14.34 -1.69
N THR A 273 -15.49 -15.52 -2.28
CA THR A 273 -14.93 -16.77 -1.75
C THR A 273 -13.42 -16.73 -1.84
N CYS A 274 -12.74 -17.11 -0.76
CA CYS A 274 -11.28 -17.11 -0.74
C CYS A 274 -10.72 -18.16 -1.72
N PRO A 275 -9.84 -17.74 -2.64
CA PRO A 275 -9.03 -18.69 -3.41
C PRO A 275 -8.23 -19.62 -2.49
N PRO A 276 -8.20 -20.93 -2.74
CA PRO A 276 -7.44 -21.90 -1.92
C PRO A 276 -5.95 -21.53 -1.76
N ALA A 277 -5.35 -20.92 -2.79
CA ALA A 277 -3.95 -20.48 -2.76
C ALA A 277 -3.66 -19.44 -1.67
N LEU A 278 -4.62 -18.56 -1.35
CA LEU A 278 -4.48 -17.59 -0.25
C LEU A 278 -4.58 -18.27 1.11
N THR A 279 -5.61 -19.11 1.29
CA THR A 279 -5.87 -19.79 2.57
C THR A 279 -4.83 -20.86 2.88
N ALA A 280 -4.17 -21.44 1.89
CA ALA A 280 -3.07 -22.39 2.08
C ALA A 280 -1.88 -21.73 2.82
N ASN A 281 -1.57 -20.47 2.52
CA ASN A 281 -0.47 -19.75 3.18
C ASN A 281 -0.84 -19.31 4.61
N THR A 282 -2.07 -18.86 4.81
CA THR A 282 -2.52 -18.34 6.12
C THR A 282 -3.09 -19.39 7.04
N GLN A 283 -3.55 -20.53 6.50
CA GLN A 283 -4.28 -21.59 7.20
C GLN A 283 -5.59 -21.10 7.87
N CYS A 284 -6.04 -19.89 7.51
CA CYS A 284 -7.22 -19.28 8.07
C CYS A 284 -8.38 -19.35 7.08
N ILE A 285 -9.40 -20.16 7.43
CA ILE A 285 -10.62 -20.35 6.62
C ILE A 285 -11.81 -19.97 7.49
N ARG A 286 -12.68 -19.12 6.98
CA ARG A 286 -13.94 -18.76 7.66
C ARG A 286 -14.89 -19.94 7.72
N LYS A 287 -15.53 -20.10 8.90
CA LYS A 287 -16.60 -21.08 9.15
C LYS A 287 -17.96 -20.54 8.77
#